data_2ff075af023d937118175eb768a1df8c
#
_entry.id   2ff075af023d937118175eb768a1df8c
#
_cell.length_a   1.000
_cell.length_b   1.000
_cell.length_c   1.000
_cell.angle_alpha   90.00
_cell.angle_beta   90.00
_cell.angle_gamma   90.00
#
_symmetry.space_group_name_H-M   'P 1'
#
loop_
_entity.id
_entity.type
_entity.pdbx_description
1 polymer ?
#
loop_
_entity_poly.entity_id
_entity_poly.type
_entity_poly.pdbx_seq_one_letter_code
_entity_poly.pdbx_strand_id
1 'polypeptide(L)' 'MNFKRKMLNGQRFEINGMEFVCIETHAYFQTRVDGEESDIDVGSSYYIVRNTSTGKLHRIPFQKIIDKENDIKWKN' A
#
# COMPACT_ATOMS: atom_id res chain seq x y z
N MET A 1 -8.95 -10.00 -7.66
CA MET A 1 -7.93 -9.09 -8.22
C MET A 1 -6.58 -9.41 -7.61
N ASN A 2 -5.58 -9.59 -8.42
CA ASN A 2 -4.23 -9.83 -7.93
C ASN A 2 -3.51 -8.51 -7.70
N PHE A 3 -3.03 -8.32 -6.48
CA PHE A 3 -2.23 -7.16 -6.13
C PHE A 3 -0.77 -7.45 -6.50
N LYS A 4 -0.32 -6.88 -7.61
CA LYS A 4 0.98 -7.22 -8.20
C LYS A 4 2.18 -6.77 -7.38
N ARG A 5 2.06 -5.69 -6.65
CA ARG A 5 3.18 -5.17 -5.85
C ARG A 5 2.71 -4.73 -4.49
N LYS A 6 3.20 -5.43 -3.49
CA LYS A 6 2.96 -5.10 -2.10
C LYS A 6 4.15 -4.34 -1.56
N MET A 7 3.93 -3.19 -0.94
CA MET A 7 5.00 -2.48 -0.27
C MET A 7 5.46 -3.23 0.96
N LEU A 8 6.77 -3.25 1.15
CA LEU A 8 7.36 -3.73 2.39
C LEU A 8 7.61 -2.54 3.32
N ASN A 9 7.67 -2.82 4.63
CA ASN A 9 8.04 -1.80 5.59
C ASN A 9 9.43 -1.24 5.23
N GLY A 10 9.55 0.07 5.25
CA GLY A 10 10.78 0.75 4.84
C GLY A 10 10.84 1.11 3.37
N GLN A 11 9.87 0.66 2.57
CA GLN A 11 9.84 1.02 1.15
C GLN A 11 9.59 2.52 0.99
N ARG A 12 10.45 3.19 0.23
CA ARG A 12 10.29 4.60 -0.10
C ARG A 12 9.69 4.75 -1.48
N PHE A 13 8.87 5.76 -1.64
CA PHE A 13 8.22 6.05 -2.92
C PHE A 13 7.85 7.53 -2.98
N GLU A 14 7.58 8.01 -4.20
CA GLU A 14 7.22 9.40 -4.44
C GLU A 14 5.92 9.46 -5.22
N ILE A 15 5.01 10.33 -4.78
CA ILE A 15 3.76 10.64 -5.49
C ILE A 15 3.65 12.16 -5.55
N ASN A 16 3.44 12.71 -6.75
CA ASN A 16 3.24 14.15 -6.95
C ASN A 16 4.35 15.02 -6.33
N GLY A 17 5.59 14.56 -6.41
CA GLY A 17 6.73 15.28 -5.87
C GLY A 17 6.93 15.14 -4.37
N MET A 18 6.07 14.39 -3.68
CA MET A 18 6.19 14.15 -2.25
C MET A 18 6.75 12.75 -2.00
N GLU A 19 7.78 12.67 -1.16
CA GLU A 19 8.36 11.38 -0.80
C GLU A 19 7.76 10.84 0.49
N PHE A 20 7.48 9.54 0.47
CA PHE A 20 6.95 8.82 1.61
C PHE A 20 7.78 7.57 1.88
N VAL A 21 7.72 7.11 3.13
CA VAL A 21 8.27 5.81 3.52
C VAL A 21 7.17 4.99 4.17
N CYS A 22 7.05 3.73 3.75
CA CYS A 22 6.08 2.81 4.32
C CYS A 22 6.53 2.38 5.72
N ILE A 23 5.70 2.63 6.73
CA ILE A 23 6.00 2.28 8.12
C ILE A 23 5.36 0.94 8.47
N GLU A 24 4.07 0.78 8.12
CA GLU A 24 3.32 -0.43 8.43
C GLU A 24 2.42 -0.81 7.26
N THR A 25 2.19 -2.11 7.12
CA THR A 25 1.27 -2.66 6.14
C THR A 25 0.18 -3.41 6.89
N HIS A 26 -1.07 -3.02 6.67
CA HIS A 26 -2.23 -3.68 7.25
C HIS A 26 -3.01 -4.36 6.13
N ALA A 27 -2.69 -5.62 5.89
CA ALA A 27 -3.32 -6.42 4.84
C ALA A 27 -4.35 -7.36 5.45
N TYR A 28 -5.56 -7.28 4.96
CA TYR A 28 -6.66 -8.14 5.38
C TYR A 28 -7.02 -9.09 4.23
N PHE A 29 -7.41 -10.29 4.57
CA PHE A 29 -7.68 -11.33 3.58
C PHE A 29 -9.13 -11.73 3.63
N GLN A 30 -9.71 -12.00 2.45
CA GLN A 30 -11.03 -12.60 2.34
C GLN A 30 -10.85 -14.10 2.26
N THR A 31 -11.55 -14.83 3.12
CA THR A 31 -11.58 -16.29 3.05
C THR A 31 -12.66 -16.70 2.04
N ARG A 32 -12.30 -17.52 1.07
CA ARG A 32 -13.27 -18.03 0.12
C ARG A 32 -14.16 -19.08 0.77
N VAL A 33 -15.41 -19.15 0.31
CA VAL A 33 -16.43 -20.03 0.88
C VAL A 33 -16.09 -21.51 0.73
N ASP A 34 -15.36 -21.84 -0.30
CA ASP A 34 -15.00 -23.25 -0.61
C ASP A 34 -13.68 -23.69 0.00
N GLY A 35 -13.07 -22.86 0.86
CA GLY A 35 -11.82 -23.21 1.53
C GLY A 35 -10.58 -23.05 0.68
N GLU A 36 -10.68 -22.45 -0.49
CA GLU A 36 -9.54 -22.17 -1.35
C GLU A 36 -8.73 -20.97 -0.84
N GLU A 37 -7.71 -20.59 -1.59
CA GLU A 37 -6.81 -19.50 -1.22
C GLU A 37 -7.53 -18.21 -0.83
N SER A 38 -7.00 -17.53 0.18
CA SER A 38 -7.49 -16.21 0.57
C SER A 38 -6.89 -15.15 -0.32
N ASP A 39 -7.73 -14.22 -0.79
CA ASP A 39 -7.28 -13.04 -1.53
C ASP A 39 -7.21 -11.85 -0.59
N ILE A 40 -6.36 -10.88 -0.94
CA ILE A 40 -6.28 -9.63 -0.20
C ILE A 40 -7.57 -8.83 -0.42
N ASP A 41 -8.19 -8.42 0.68
CA ASP A 41 -9.30 -7.47 0.64
C ASP A 41 -8.75 -6.07 0.43
N VAL A 42 -8.63 -5.65 -0.81
CA VAL A 42 -8.05 -4.36 -1.18
C VAL A 42 -8.84 -3.21 -0.60
N GLY A 43 -10.16 -3.36 -0.46
CA GLY A 43 -11.02 -2.30 0.07
C GLY A 43 -10.80 -2.03 1.55
N SER A 44 -10.33 -3.03 2.31
CA SER A 44 -10.09 -2.90 3.75
C SER A 44 -8.62 -2.73 4.11
N SER A 45 -7.72 -3.06 3.20
CA SER A 45 -6.28 -3.04 3.45
C SER A 45 -5.69 -1.65 3.22
N TYR A 46 -4.69 -1.30 4.00
CA TYR A 46 -4.06 0.02 3.88
C TYR A 46 -2.60 -0.02 4.33
N TYR A 47 -1.89 1.04 3.97
CA TYR A 47 -0.53 1.30 4.42
C TYR A 47 -0.51 2.50 5.35
N ILE A 48 0.33 2.47 6.37
CA ILE A 48 0.70 3.66 7.13
C ILE A 48 2.03 4.13 6.58
N VAL A 49 2.08 5.37 6.12
CA VAL A 49 3.28 5.95 5.52
C VAL A 49 3.62 7.26 6.21
N ARG A 50 4.89 7.62 6.18
CA ARG A 50 5.35 8.91 6.70
C ARG A 50 5.83 9.77 5.56
N ASN A 51 5.36 11.02 5.51
CA ASN A 51 5.93 12.02 4.61
C ASN A 51 7.31 12.40 5.14
N THR A 52 8.36 12.19 4.35
CA THR A 52 9.73 12.39 4.80
C THR A 52 10.07 13.87 5.05
N SER A 53 9.35 14.79 4.39
CA SER A 53 9.57 16.23 4.56
C SER A 53 8.89 16.79 5.79
N THR A 54 7.67 16.34 6.09
CA THR A 54 6.86 16.88 7.20
C THR A 54 6.90 16.01 8.44
N GLY A 55 7.26 14.74 8.30
CA GLY A 55 7.20 13.75 9.38
C GLY A 55 5.80 13.27 9.71
N LYS A 56 4.78 13.73 9.02
CA LYS A 56 3.40 13.34 9.28
C LYS A 56 3.10 11.95 8.78
N LEU A 57 2.27 11.23 9.52
CA LEU A 57 1.78 9.91 9.14
C LEU A 57 0.50 10.06 8.34
N HIS A 58 0.37 9.20 7.33
CA HIS A 58 -0.82 9.14 6.48
C HIS A 58 -1.25 7.69 6.32
N ARG A 59 -2.56 7.50 6.18
CA ARG A 59 -3.13 6.20 5.88
C ARG A 59 -3.51 6.18 4.40
N ILE A 60 -2.93 5.25 3.65
CA ILE A 60 -3.21 5.12 2.22
C ILE A 60 -3.81 3.75 1.94
N PRO A 61 -5.07 3.68 1.47
CA PRO A 61 -5.68 2.40 1.11
C PRO A 61 -4.92 1.71 -0.02
N PHE A 62 -4.91 0.39 -0.03
CA PHE A 62 -4.32 -0.38 -1.11
C PHE A 62 -4.90 0.01 -2.46
N GLN A 63 -6.23 0.24 -2.51
CA GLN A 63 -6.89 0.62 -3.75
C GLN A 63 -6.30 1.90 -4.35
N LYS A 64 -5.95 2.85 -3.50
CA LYS A 64 -5.35 4.10 -3.97
C LYS A 64 -3.97 3.88 -4.57
N ILE A 65 -3.18 2.98 -4.01
CA ILE A 65 -1.87 2.62 -4.56
C ILE A 65 -2.03 1.94 -5.91
N ILE A 66 -3.01 1.05 -6.05
CA ILE A 66 -3.32 0.39 -7.33
C ILE A 66 -3.73 1.44 -8.37
N ASP A 67 -4.62 2.35 -8.00
CA ASP A 67 -5.15 3.35 -8.92
C ASP A 67 -4.06 4.33 -9.40
N LYS A 68 -3.06 4.56 -8.56
CA LYS A 68 -1.99 5.51 -8.86
C LYS A 68 -0.66 4.85 -9.21
N GLU A 69 -0.68 3.56 -9.48
CA GLU A 69 0.55 2.79 -9.71
C GLU A 69 1.48 3.42 -10.74
N ASN A 70 0.91 3.96 -11.82
CA ASN A 70 1.70 4.59 -12.89
C ASN A 70 2.30 5.95 -12.50
N ASP A 71 1.75 6.58 -11.46
CA ASP A 71 2.22 7.88 -10.97
C ASP A 71 3.19 7.75 -9.81
N ILE A 72 3.40 6.54 -9.33
CA ILE A 72 4.30 6.28 -8.20
C ILE A 72 5.70 6.03 -8.71
N LYS A 73 6.66 6.77 -8.14
CA LYS A 73 8.08 6.51 -8.37
C LYS A 73 8.62 5.72 -7.20
N TRP A 74 8.90 4.45 -7.43
CA TRP A 74 9.44 3.58 -6.39
C TRP A 74 10.91 3.89 -6.17
N LYS A 75 11.31 3.98 -4.90
CA LYS A 75 12.69 4.22 -4.50
C LYS A 75 13.19 3.08 -3.61
N ASN A 76 14.45 2.88 -3.60
CA ASN A 76 15.07 1.84 -2.76
C ASN A 76 15.33 2.34 -1.34
#